data_53412ebf7b732a1ec84d45bec9981198
#
_entry.id   53412ebf7b732a1ec84d45bec9981198
#
_cell.length_a   1.000
_cell.length_b   1.000
_cell.length_c   1.000
_cell.angle_alpha   90.00
_cell.angle_beta   90.00
_cell.angle_gamma   90.00
#
_symmetry.space_group_name_H-M   'P 1'
#
loop_
_entity.id
_entity.type
_entity.pdbx_description
1 polymer ?
#
loop_
_entity_poly.entity_id
_entity_poly.type
_entity_poly.pdbx_seq_one_letter_code
_entity_poly.pdbx_strand_id
1 'polypeptide(L)'
;MKHQPDYTPIITAWQQLPSDCPERFVETALMSEMWKALGITPNQMAGGKIGNGLSPDWLIYRDQDKSKPPVLVVEDKKRISGFQALPDAEFDAKCRKYNLYKQAIGHPVPNANNNGIRQYLDKSKVSPHLLASYGLVFNGDFFQLWRRVDGLVLPMTPIQKVTAASIPLIMKQLEYCLNAPTKGLVVGLWNQKGGVGKTTNIINLGAELALNGKKVLLVDLDPQNDLTRGLDAKSPNYLEVYTNKLELNNFKQAKKILEKAICTRDFTTSLSKQQFTISILAGDGKGNFLKEFRESTAHTPKTKRDAIAKMFSLLAEDYDYIFADASPNTDILTLGMIFGSDVLLMPVDFDRRSLHHASALHHNLPKWRALRFKSGKGELPCGPWNLGLVFSNCPSERGAILENYISEELKKLKFTGKQYKTELKVLGQVKIAEFEKKPVCCFDSNPAAAAQLYRELASEVFLDHNFTDY
;
A
#
# COMPACT_ATOMS: atom_id res chain seq x y z
N MET A 1 0.16 -6.74 -34.71
CA MET A 1 -1.02 -6.51 -33.82
C MET A 1 -1.00 -7.65 -32.83
N LYS A 2 -0.84 -7.37 -31.50
CA LYS A 2 -1.02 -8.42 -30.48
C LYS A 2 -2.50 -8.80 -30.53
N HIS A 3 -2.81 -10.08 -30.79
CA HIS A 3 -4.17 -10.61 -30.71
C HIS A 3 -4.75 -10.20 -29.36
N GLN A 4 -5.87 -9.50 -29.36
CA GLN A 4 -6.61 -9.23 -28.12
C GLN A 4 -7.13 -10.58 -27.64
N PRO A 5 -6.89 -10.96 -26.36
CA PRO A 5 -7.35 -12.25 -25.87
C PRO A 5 -8.87 -12.36 -26.00
N ASP A 6 -9.34 -13.52 -26.46
CA ASP A 6 -10.78 -13.82 -26.53
C ASP A 6 -11.25 -14.29 -25.14
N TYR A 7 -12.06 -13.48 -24.47
CA TYR A 7 -12.66 -13.82 -23.18
C TYR A 7 -14.08 -14.37 -23.31
N THR A 8 -14.59 -14.62 -24.51
CA THR A 8 -15.93 -15.17 -24.76
C THR A 8 -16.20 -16.48 -23.99
N PRO A 9 -15.26 -17.45 -23.93
CA PRO A 9 -15.47 -18.68 -23.16
C PRO A 9 -15.72 -18.42 -21.67
N ILE A 10 -14.97 -17.48 -21.07
CA ILE A 10 -15.09 -17.10 -19.64
C ILE A 10 -16.44 -16.43 -19.41
N ILE A 11 -16.84 -15.50 -20.26
CA ILE A 11 -18.12 -14.78 -20.18
C ILE A 11 -19.28 -15.79 -20.28
N THR A 12 -19.20 -16.73 -21.23
CA THR A 12 -20.21 -17.78 -21.41
C THR A 12 -20.29 -18.68 -20.18
N ALA A 13 -19.16 -19.16 -19.66
CA ALA A 13 -19.11 -19.96 -18.45
C ALA A 13 -19.72 -19.21 -17.26
N TRP A 14 -19.38 -17.94 -17.07
CA TRP A 14 -19.93 -17.11 -16.02
C TRP A 14 -21.45 -16.92 -16.13
N GLN A 15 -21.98 -16.70 -17.34
CA GLN A 15 -23.41 -16.55 -17.59
C GLN A 15 -24.20 -17.82 -17.33
N GLN A 16 -23.59 -18.97 -17.51
CA GLN A 16 -24.19 -20.29 -17.31
C GLN A 16 -24.17 -20.75 -15.84
N LEU A 17 -23.37 -20.08 -14.98
CA LEU A 17 -23.33 -20.44 -13.56
C LEU A 17 -24.65 -20.10 -12.85
N PRO A 18 -25.25 -21.03 -12.11
CA PRO A 18 -26.39 -20.75 -11.24
C PRO A 18 -26.07 -19.64 -10.23
N SER A 19 -27.08 -18.85 -9.84
CA SER A 19 -26.90 -17.71 -8.91
C SER A 19 -26.49 -18.12 -7.49
N ASP A 20 -26.64 -19.37 -7.15
CA ASP A 20 -26.34 -19.96 -5.83
C ASP A 20 -25.47 -21.22 -5.94
N CYS A 21 -24.72 -21.35 -7.04
CA CYS A 21 -23.94 -22.56 -7.31
C CYS A 21 -22.88 -22.82 -6.23
N PRO A 22 -22.63 -24.10 -5.89
CA PRO A 22 -21.57 -24.50 -4.98
C PRO A 22 -20.19 -24.05 -5.45
N GLU A 23 -19.25 -23.87 -4.51
CA GLU A 23 -17.84 -23.51 -4.71
C GLU A 23 -17.19 -24.33 -5.83
N ARG A 24 -17.33 -25.66 -5.79
CA ARG A 24 -16.80 -26.57 -6.79
C ARG A 24 -17.22 -26.24 -8.24
N PHE A 25 -18.40 -25.68 -8.46
CA PHE A 25 -18.84 -25.27 -9.80
C PHE A 25 -18.16 -23.97 -10.23
N VAL A 26 -17.90 -23.05 -9.30
CA VAL A 26 -17.10 -21.85 -9.59
C VAL A 26 -15.70 -22.28 -10.06
N GLU A 27 -15.06 -23.20 -9.32
CA GLU A 27 -13.73 -23.73 -9.66
C GLU A 27 -13.72 -24.41 -11.03
N THR A 28 -14.60 -25.39 -11.22
CA THR A 28 -14.52 -26.29 -12.38
C THR A 28 -15.07 -25.71 -13.67
N ALA A 29 -16.07 -24.83 -13.60
CA ALA A 29 -16.68 -24.26 -14.80
C ALA A 29 -16.09 -22.88 -15.14
N LEU A 30 -15.93 -21.99 -14.16
CA LEU A 30 -15.52 -20.61 -14.45
C LEU A 30 -14.01 -20.43 -14.31
N MET A 31 -13.43 -20.79 -13.15
CA MET A 31 -11.99 -20.55 -12.91
C MET A 31 -11.12 -21.40 -13.85
N SER A 32 -11.55 -22.60 -14.23
CA SER A 32 -10.83 -23.41 -15.22
C SER A 32 -10.68 -22.68 -16.56
N GLU A 33 -11.71 -21.99 -17.03
CA GLU A 33 -11.63 -21.20 -18.26
C GLU A 33 -10.75 -19.95 -18.08
N MET A 34 -10.77 -19.35 -16.89
CA MET A 34 -9.87 -18.23 -16.57
C MET A 34 -8.39 -18.67 -16.61
N TRP A 35 -8.07 -19.82 -16.01
CA TRP A 35 -6.69 -20.35 -16.02
C TRP A 35 -6.23 -20.74 -17.42
N LYS A 36 -7.08 -21.38 -18.21
CA LYS A 36 -6.79 -21.70 -19.63
C LYS A 36 -6.48 -20.42 -20.44
N ALA A 37 -7.30 -19.38 -20.29
CA ALA A 37 -7.09 -18.12 -21.00
C ALA A 37 -5.80 -17.40 -20.59
N LEU A 38 -5.31 -17.62 -19.37
CA LEU A 38 -4.02 -17.12 -18.87
C LEU A 38 -2.84 -18.06 -19.20
N GLY A 39 -3.09 -19.18 -19.88
CA GLY A 39 -2.06 -20.17 -20.23
C GLY A 39 -1.54 -20.96 -19.02
N ILE A 40 -2.27 -20.99 -17.90
CA ILE A 40 -1.92 -21.75 -16.70
C ILE A 40 -2.29 -23.21 -16.92
N THR A 41 -1.30 -24.08 -16.78
CA THR A 41 -1.45 -25.53 -16.92
C THR A 41 -1.64 -26.19 -15.55
N PRO A 42 -2.22 -27.40 -15.47
CA PRO A 42 -2.33 -28.14 -14.21
C PRO A 42 -1.01 -28.34 -13.46
N ASN A 43 0.13 -28.42 -14.18
CA ASN A 43 1.46 -28.55 -13.57
C ASN A 43 1.91 -27.29 -12.81
N GLN A 44 1.31 -26.13 -13.13
CA GLN A 44 1.55 -24.85 -12.44
C GLN A 44 0.59 -24.64 -11.27
N MET A 45 -0.27 -25.60 -10.97
CA MET A 45 -1.26 -25.52 -9.90
C MET A 45 -0.96 -26.55 -8.81
N ALA A 46 -1.24 -26.18 -7.57
CA ALA A 46 -1.22 -27.09 -6.44
C ALA A 46 -2.34 -26.72 -5.46
N GLY A 47 -2.88 -27.70 -4.79
CA GLY A 47 -3.76 -27.52 -3.65
C GLY A 47 -3.12 -28.12 -2.41
N GLY A 48 -3.69 -27.89 -1.24
CA GLY A 48 -3.30 -28.57 -0.01
C GLY A 48 -2.71 -27.66 1.06
N LYS A 49 -2.15 -28.30 2.10
CA LYS A 49 -1.66 -27.60 3.30
C LYS A 49 -0.42 -26.77 3.03
N ILE A 50 -0.41 -25.50 3.46
CA ILE A 50 0.71 -24.57 3.31
C ILE A 50 1.37 -24.18 4.64
N GLY A 51 0.86 -24.67 5.76
CA GLY A 51 1.33 -24.39 7.11
C GLY A 51 0.30 -24.83 8.14
N ASN A 52 0.46 -24.49 9.37
CA ASN A 52 -0.31 -24.86 10.57
C ASN A 52 -1.84 -24.91 10.38
N GLY A 53 -2.35 -25.90 9.67
CA GLY A 53 -3.79 -26.06 9.41
C GLY A 53 -4.33 -25.14 8.31
N LEU A 54 -3.49 -24.41 7.59
CA LEU A 54 -3.88 -23.56 6.46
C LEU A 54 -3.95 -24.38 5.17
N SER A 55 -5.10 -24.30 4.48
CA SER A 55 -5.34 -25.05 3.24
C SER A 55 -6.13 -24.16 2.28
N PRO A 56 -5.45 -23.35 1.44
CA PRO A 56 -6.10 -22.58 0.38
C PRO A 56 -6.61 -23.53 -0.71
N ASP A 57 -7.53 -23.04 -1.52
CA ASP A 57 -8.08 -23.82 -2.64
C ASP A 57 -6.99 -24.08 -3.69
N TRP A 58 -6.22 -23.03 -4.05
CA TRP A 58 -5.14 -23.16 -5.04
C TRP A 58 -3.90 -22.33 -4.71
N LEU A 59 -2.76 -22.90 -5.10
CA LEU A 59 -1.48 -22.19 -5.27
C LEU A 59 -1.14 -22.17 -6.76
N ILE A 60 -0.86 -21.01 -7.30
CA ILE A 60 -0.50 -20.84 -8.71
C ILE A 60 0.99 -20.45 -8.78
N TYR A 61 1.74 -21.19 -9.58
CA TYR A 61 3.16 -20.97 -9.81
C TYR A 61 3.37 -20.30 -11.15
N ARG A 62 4.38 -19.45 -11.25
CA ARG A 62 4.70 -18.73 -12.50
C ARG A 62 5.17 -19.67 -13.62
N ASP A 63 5.91 -20.69 -13.22
CA ASP A 63 6.38 -21.77 -14.11
C ASP A 63 6.07 -23.13 -13.48
N GLN A 64 6.56 -24.23 -14.07
CA GLN A 64 6.33 -25.59 -13.54
C GLN A 64 7.27 -25.94 -12.38
N ASP A 65 8.24 -25.07 -12.06
CA ASP A 65 9.21 -25.27 -10.99
C ASP A 65 8.60 -24.90 -9.62
N LYS A 66 8.05 -25.89 -8.95
CA LYS A 66 7.45 -25.75 -7.61
C LYS A 66 8.48 -25.67 -6.47
N SER A 67 9.78 -25.65 -6.79
CA SER A 67 10.83 -25.33 -5.80
C SER A 67 10.83 -23.84 -5.45
N LYS A 68 10.32 -22.99 -6.34
CA LYS A 68 10.12 -21.56 -6.10
C LYS A 68 8.78 -21.29 -5.42
N PRO A 69 8.65 -20.20 -4.66
CA PRO A 69 7.39 -19.82 -4.07
C PRO A 69 6.29 -19.61 -5.12
N PRO A 70 5.01 -19.95 -4.80
CA PRO A 70 3.89 -19.62 -5.67
C PRO A 70 3.76 -18.11 -5.85
N VAL A 71 3.24 -17.69 -6.98
CA VAL A 71 3.01 -16.26 -7.25
C VAL A 71 1.67 -15.80 -6.70
N LEU A 72 0.67 -16.68 -6.72
CA LEU A 72 -0.69 -16.37 -6.30
C LEU A 72 -1.26 -17.49 -5.44
N VAL A 73 -1.88 -17.14 -4.33
CA VAL A 73 -2.74 -18.01 -3.53
C VAL A 73 -4.20 -17.63 -3.76
N VAL A 74 -5.07 -18.63 -3.89
CA VAL A 74 -6.48 -18.42 -4.24
C VAL A 74 -7.35 -18.94 -3.11
N GLU A 75 -8.36 -18.18 -2.76
CA GLU A 75 -9.47 -18.55 -1.91
C GLU A 75 -10.78 -18.25 -2.64
N ASP A 76 -11.46 -19.26 -3.09
CA ASP A 76 -12.77 -19.11 -3.70
C ASP A 76 -13.92 -19.48 -2.74
N LYS A 77 -15.10 -19.11 -3.10
CA LYS A 77 -16.32 -19.34 -2.33
C LYS A 77 -17.49 -19.59 -3.26
N LYS A 78 -18.53 -20.19 -2.72
CA LYS A 78 -19.81 -20.36 -3.43
C LYS A 78 -20.40 -19.01 -3.83
N ARG A 79 -21.18 -18.99 -4.91
CA ARG A 79 -21.96 -17.80 -5.30
C ARG A 79 -23.04 -17.47 -4.26
N ILE A 80 -23.46 -16.23 -4.27
CA ILE A 80 -24.46 -15.70 -3.31
C ILE A 80 -25.69 -15.25 -4.07
N SER A 81 -26.82 -15.93 -3.85
CA SER A 81 -28.08 -15.56 -4.47
C SER A 81 -28.42 -14.08 -4.25
N GLY A 82 -28.84 -13.40 -5.30
CA GLY A 82 -29.20 -11.98 -5.26
C GLY A 82 -28.02 -10.99 -5.33
N PHE A 83 -26.76 -11.44 -5.23
CA PHE A 83 -25.60 -10.53 -5.25
C PHE A 83 -25.46 -9.79 -6.60
N GLN A 84 -25.79 -10.47 -7.70
CA GLN A 84 -25.73 -9.86 -9.04
C GLN A 84 -26.74 -8.72 -9.22
N ALA A 85 -27.84 -8.75 -8.48
CA ALA A 85 -28.87 -7.68 -8.53
C ALA A 85 -28.48 -6.42 -7.71
N LEU A 86 -27.41 -6.48 -6.90
CA LEU A 86 -26.98 -5.31 -6.11
C LEU A 86 -26.52 -4.16 -7.02
N PRO A 87 -26.90 -2.91 -6.71
CA PRO A 87 -26.36 -1.75 -7.40
C PRO A 87 -24.83 -1.65 -7.21
N ASP A 88 -24.10 -1.27 -8.24
CA ASP A 88 -22.63 -1.16 -8.19
C ASP A 88 -22.15 -0.22 -7.07
N ALA A 89 -22.89 0.86 -6.81
CA ALA A 89 -22.58 1.82 -5.74
C ALA A 89 -22.64 1.21 -4.32
N GLU A 90 -23.43 0.15 -4.13
CA GLU A 90 -23.62 -0.52 -2.84
C GLU A 90 -22.81 -1.81 -2.70
N PHE A 91 -22.30 -2.33 -3.82
CA PHE A 91 -21.72 -3.67 -3.90
C PHE A 91 -20.57 -3.88 -2.92
N ASP A 92 -19.55 -2.97 -2.94
CA ASP A 92 -18.39 -3.06 -2.04
C ASP A 92 -18.82 -3.03 -0.55
N ALA A 93 -19.70 -2.10 -0.19
CA ALA A 93 -20.15 -1.95 1.20
C ALA A 93 -20.97 -3.16 1.70
N LYS A 94 -21.75 -3.79 0.81
CA LYS A 94 -22.52 -5.00 1.15
C LYS A 94 -21.64 -6.23 1.22
N CYS A 95 -20.69 -6.41 0.30
CA CYS A 95 -19.70 -7.49 0.36
C CYS A 95 -18.95 -7.50 1.69
N ARG A 96 -18.46 -6.35 2.17
CA ARG A 96 -17.72 -6.24 3.43
C ARG A 96 -18.50 -6.70 4.65
N LYS A 97 -19.83 -6.63 4.62
CA LYS A 97 -20.72 -7.09 5.70
C LYS A 97 -21.02 -8.59 5.62
N TYR A 98 -20.74 -9.22 4.48
CA TYR A 98 -21.11 -10.61 4.24
C TYR A 98 -20.13 -11.57 4.90
N ASN A 99 -20.66 -12.55 5.65
CA ASN A 99 -19.83 -13.52 6.37
C ASN A 99 -18.93 -14.33 5.42
N LEU A 100 -19.44 -14.70 4.25
CA LEU A 100 -18.69 -15.48 3.28
C LEU A 100 -17.45 -14.72 2.74
N TYR A 101 -17.60 -13.42 2.46
CA TYR A 101 -16.45 -12.57 2.10
C TYR A 101 -15.48 -12.41 3.28
N LYS A 102 -16.00 -12.19 4.50
CA LYS A 102 -15.18 -12.10 5.71
C LYS A 102 -14.35 -13.37 5.93
N GLN A 103 -14.95 -14.56 5.75
CA GLN A 103 -14.25 -15.85 5.81
C GLN A 103 -13.12 -15.89 4.75
N ALA A 104 -13.44 -15.59 3.50
CA ALA A 104 -12.46 -15.65 2.41
C ALA A 104 -11.24 -14.76 2.64
N ILE A 105 -11.39 -13.60 3.29
CA ILE A 105 -10.26 -12.75 3.67
C ILE A 105 -9.63 -13.12 5.01
N GLY A 106 -10.17 -14.11 5.74
CA GLY A 106 -9.68 -14.50 7.06
C GLY A 106 -10.01 -13.49 8.17
N HIS A 107 -11.13 -12.77 8.04
CA HIS A 107 -11.66 -11.95 9.12
C HIS A 107 -12.45 -12.81 10.09
N PRO A 108 -12.33 -12.65 11.41
CA PRO A 108 -13.06 -13.45 12.38
C PRO A 108 -14.57 -13.42 12.16
N VAL A 109 -15.15 -14.62 12.05
CA VAL A 109 -16.61 -14.84 11.98
C VAL A 109 -16.96 -15.89 13.03
N PRO A 110 -17.97 -15.67 13.88
CA PRO A 110 -18.39 -16.67 14.86
C PRO A 110 -18.71 -18.01 14.21
N ASN A 111 -18.30 -19.12 14.84
CA ASN A 111 -18.58 -20.49 14.43
C ASN A 111 -18.07 -20.86 13.01
N ALA A 112 -17.06 -20.16 12.50
CA ALA A 112 -16.48 -20.46 11.20
C ALA A 112 -14.96 -20.65 11.28
N ASN A 113 -14.41 -21.38 10.29
CA ASN A 113 -12.98 -21.34 10.05
C ASN A 113 -12.61 -19.94 9.54
N ASN A 114 -11.71 -19.26 10.26
CA ASN A 114 -11.28 -17.90 9.95
C ASN A 114 -9.97 -17.88 9.15
N ASN A 115 -9.56 -19.01 8.57
CA ASN A 115 -8.46 -19.06 7.64
C ASN A 115 -8.89 -18.47 6.29
N GLY A 116 -8.01 -17.68 5.69
CA GLY A 116 -8.27 -17.01 4.42
C GLY A 116 -7.05 -16.23 3.97
N ILE A 117 -7.20 -15.37 3.00
CA ILE A 117 -6.10 -14.68 2.32
C ILE A 117 -5.11 -14.00 3.27
N ARG A 118 -5.56 -13.39 4.36
CA ARG A 118 -4.66 -12.74 5.33
C ARG A 118 -3.69 -13.72 5.97
N GLN A 119 -4.18 -14.93 6.33
CA GLN A 119 -3.38 -15.98 6.93
C GLN A 119 -2.50 -16.69 5.89
N TYR A 120 -2.98 -16.83 4.67
CA TYR A 120 -2.23 -17.47 3.57
C TYR A 120 -1.08 -16.61 3.06
N LEU A 121 -1.14 -15.32 3.26
CA LEU A 121 -0.05 -14.37 2.97
C LEU A 121 0.79 -14.02 4.21
N ASP A 122 0.53 -14.65 5.36
CA ASP A 122 1.23 -14.39 6.61
C ASP A 122 2.55 -15.18 6.66
N LYS A 123 3.67 -14.48 6.56
CA LYS A 123 5.01 -15.08 6.63
C LYS A 123 5.32 -15.78 7.95
N SER A 124 4.58 -15.50 9.03
CA SER A 124 4.73 -16.16 10.32
C SER A 124 4.03 -17.52 10.39
N LYS A 125 3.11 -17.80 9.48
CA LYS A 125 2.26 -18.99 9.47
C LYS A 125 2.52 -19.92 8.30
N VAL A 126 3.07 -19.40 7.21
CA VAL A 126 3.30 -20.11 5.96
C VAL A 126 4.79 -20.34 5.75
N SER A 127 5.16 -21.54 5.36
CA SER A 127 6.56 -21.86 5.04
C SER A 127 7.07 -20.99 3.88
N PRO A 128 8.32 -20.47 3.94
CA PRO A 128 8.81 -19.50 2.95
C PRO A 128 8.69 -19.95 1.49
N HIS A 129 8.88 -21.25 1.21
CA HIS A 129 8.77 -21.83 -0.13
C HIS A 129 7.33 -21.97 -0.65
N LEU A 130 6.31 -21.77 0.22
CA LEU A 130 4.88 -21.80 -0.12
C LEU A 130 4.23 -20.42 0.01
N LEU A 131 4.99 -19.41 0.39
CA LEU A 131 4.50 -18.08 0.70
C LEU A 131 4.34 -17.23 -0.56
N ALA A 132 3.11 -17.10 -1.05
CA ALA A 132 2.78 -16.33 -2.24
C ALA A 132 3.00 -14.82 -2.07
N SER A 133 3.23 -14.13 -3.20
CA SER A 133 3.30 -12.66 -3.24
C SER A 133 1.92 -12.02 -3.35
N TYR A 134 0.98 -12.71 -3.99
CA TYR A 134 -0.37 -12.21 -4.25
C TYR A 134 -1.43 -13.18 -3.73
N GLY A 135 -2.63 -12.65 -3.48
CA GLY A 135 -3.82 -13.40 -3.10
C GLY A 135 -5.01 -13.01 -3.96
N LEU A 136 -5.85 -13.99 -4.28
CA LEU A 136 -7.12 -13.79 -4.96
C LEU A 136 -8.25 -14.26 -4.05
N VAL A 137 -9.25 -13.40 -3.86
CA VAL A 137 -10.55 -13.75 -3.28
C VAL A 137 -11.59 -13.66 -4.39
N PHE A 138 -12.32 -14.77 -4.61
CA PHE A 138 -13.22 -14.90 -5.74
C PHE A 138 -14.44 -15.77 -5.40
N ASN A 139 -15.59 -15.56 -6.07
CA ASN A 139 -16.72 -16.47 -6.00
C ASN A 139 -17.63 -16.41 -7.25
N GLY A 140 -17.19 -15.76 -8.32
CA GLY A 140 -18.03 -15.54 -9.50
C GLY A 140 -18.99 -14.34 -9.40
N ASP A 141 -19.18 -13.76 -8.20
CA ASP A 141 -19.94 -12.52 -7.99
C ASP A 141 -19.01 -11.37 -7.60
N PHE A 142 -18.00 -11.63 -6.77
CA PHE A 142 -16.98 -10.67 -6.38
C PHE A 142 -15.58 -11.17 -6.73
N PHE A 143 -14.69 -10.20 -6.93
CA PHE A 143 -13.28 -10.38 -7.22
C PHE A 143 -12.48 -9.35 -6.43
N GLN A 144 -11.42 -9.76 -5.72
CA GLN A 144 -10.48 -8.86 -5.10
C GLN A 144 -9.07 -9.46 -5.08
N LEU A 145 -8.09 -8.67 -5.48
CA LEU A 145 -6.68 -9.01 -5.36
C LEU A 145 -6.06 -8.40 -4.10
N TRP A 146 -5.16 -9.17 -3.52
CA TRP A 146 -4.35 -8.84 -2.36
C TRP A 146 -2.88 -9.00 -2.68
N ARG A 147 -2.03 -8.31 -1.93
CA ARG A 147 -0.57 -8.51 -2.00
C ARG A 147 0.04 -8.51 -0.61
N ARG A 148 1.22 -9.11 -0.54
CA ARG A 148 2.12 -9.04 0.59
C ARG A 148 3.32 -8.17 0.23
N VAL A 149 3.72 -7.29 1.15
CA VAL A 149 4.99 -6.55 1.10
C VAL A 149 5.64 -6.74 2.47
N ASP A 150 6.70 -7.53 2.53
CA ASP A 150 7.31 -8.01 3.76
C ASP A 150 6.31 -8.66 4.73
N GLY A 151 6.03 -8.01 5.87
CA GLY A 151 5.03 -8.46 6.84
C GLY A 151 3.64 -7.88 6.60
N LEU A 152 3.51 -6.88 5.74
CA LEU A 152 2.24 -6.20 5.50
C LEU A 152 1.42 -6.92 4.43
N VAL A 153 0.17 -7.25 4.75
CA VAL A 153 -0.82 -7.80 3.83
C VAL A 153 -1.91 -6.76 3.55
N LEU A 154 -2.14 -6.45 2.30
CA LEU A 154 -3.06 -5.38 1.90
C LEU A 154 -3.80 -5.70 0.60
N PRO A 155 -5.02 -5.17 0.41
CA PRO A 155 -5.71 -5.27 -0.87
C PRO A 155 -4.98 -4.50 -1.97
N MET A 156 -5.03 -5.02 -3.19
CA MET A 156 -4.55 -4.34 -4.40
C MET A 156 -5.68 -3.67 -5.18
N THR A 157 -6.90 -4.14 -5.01
CA THR A 157 -8.09 -3.64 -5.70
C THR A 157 -9.22 -3.36 -4.72
N PRO A 158 -10.16 -2.47 -5.05
CA PRO A 158 -11.48 -2.51 -4.45
C PRO A 158 -12.13 -3.89 -4.66
N ILE A 159 -13.19 -4.20 -3.93
CA ILE A 159 -14.02 -5.37 -4.24
C ILE A 159 -14.76 -5.06 -5.54
N GLN A 160 -14.47 -5.82 -6.58
CA GLN A 160 -15.06 -5.63 -7.90
C GLN A 160 -16.23 -6.60 -8.09
N LYS A 161 -17.32 -6.12 -8.64
CA LYS A 161 -18.42 -6.96 -9.08
C LYS A 161 -18.03 -7.68 -10.37
N VAL A 162 -18.22 -9.00 -10.41
CA VAL A 162 -17.97 -9.80 -11.61
C VAL A 162 -19.17 -9.68 -12.54
N THR A 163 -18.92 -9.22 -13.75
CA THR A 163 -19.91 -9.08 -14.83
C THR A 163 -19.25 -9.38 -16.16
N ALA A 164 -20.03 -9.63 -17.21
CA ALA A 164 -19.49 -9.80 -18.56
C ALA A 164 -18.58 -8.62 -18.95
N ALA A 165 -18.94 -7.39 -18.56
CA ALA A 165 -18.15 -6.19 -18.87
C ALA A 165 -16.87 -6.07 -18.02
N SER A 166 -16.83 -6.60 -16.79
CA SER A 166 -15.67 -6.51 -15.91
C SER A 166 -14.66 -7.64 -16.12
N ILE A 167 -15.06 -8.79 -16.68
CA ILE A 167 -14.17 -9.94 -16.91
C ILE A 167 -12.89 -9.59 -17.66
N PRO A 168 -12.89 -8.79 -18.76
CA PRO A 168 -11.65 -8.42 -19.42
C PRO A 168 -10.67 -7.68 -18.53
N LEU A 169 -11.15 -6.80 -17.65
CA LEU A 169 -10.33 -6.09 -16.69
C LEU A 169 -9.77 -7.04 -15.61
N ILE A 170 -10.61 -7.91 -15.08
CA ILE A 170 -10.24 -8.93 -14.08
C ILE A 170 -9.12 -9.82 -14.64
N MET A 171 -9.26 -10.29 -15.87
CA MET A 171 -8.25 -11.13 -16.55
C MET A 171 -6.91 -10.39 -16.73
N LYS A 172 -6.95 -9.13 -17.13
CA LYS A 172 -5.74 -8.29 -17.23
C LYS A 172 -5.06 -8.07 -15.87
N GLN A 173 -5.83 -7.93 -14.80
CA GLN A 173 -5.30 -7.79 -13.44
C GLN A 173 -4.66 -9.08 -12.93
N LEU A 174 -5.25 -10.24 -13.22
CA LEU A 174 -4.64 -11.54 -12.93
C LEU A 174 -3.35 -11.75 -13.73
N GLU A 175 -3.36 -11.44 -15.02
CA GLU A 175 -2.16 -11.51 -15.88
C GLU A 175 -1.03 -10.64 -15.31
N TYR A 176 -1.36 -9.44 -14.79
CA TYR A 176 -0.38 -8.60 -14.11
C TYR A 176 0.25 -9.30 -12.90
N CYS A 177 -0.54 -9.91 -12.02
CA CYS A 177 -0.02 -10.63 -10.85
C CYS A 177 0.89 -11.80 -11.24
N LEU A 178 0.57 -12.50 -12.34
CA LEU A 178 1.34 -13.65 -12.80
C LEU A 178 2.67 -13.24 -13.46
N ASN A 179 2.71 -12.14 -14.20
CA ASN A 179 3.80 -11.82 -15.11
C ASN A 179 4.62 -10.58 -14.71
N ALA A 180 4.02 -9.60 -14.04
CA ALA A 180 4.73 -8.40 -13.66
C ALA A 180 5.65 -8.62 -12.43
N PRO A 181 6.77 -7.89 -12.33
CA PRO A 181 7.53 -7.84 -11.09
C PRO A 181 6.69 -7.22 -9.97
N THR A 182 6.97 -7.65 -8.74
CA THR A 182 6.37 -7.01 -7.56
C THR A 182 6.86 -5.58 -7.48
N LYS A 183 5.91 -4.64 -7.34
CA LYS A 183 6.24 -3.24 -7.09
C LYS A 183 6.39 -2.99 -5.61
N GLY A 184 7.32 -2.08 -5.27
CA GLY A 184 7.47 -1.58 -3.91
C GLY A 184 6.21 -0.90 -3.38
N LEU A 185 6.20 -0.65 -2.09
CA LEU A 185 5.10 -0.01 -1.39
C LEU A 185 5.26 1.51 -1.34
N VAL A 186 4.27 2.24 -1.81
CA VAL A 186 4.21 3.70 -1.71
C VAL A 186 3.44 4.10 -0.46
N VAL A 187 4.14 4.69 0.49
CA VAL A 187 3.63 5.10 1.80
C VAL A 187 3.57 6.62 1.88
N GLY A 188 2.39 7.20 1.88
CA GLY A 188 2.21 8.61 2.20
C GLY A 188 2.07 8.81 3.71
N LEU A 189 2.75 9.79 4.28
CA LEU A 189 2.50 10.24 5.65
C LEU A 189 1.76 11.57 5.62
N TRP A 190 0.55 11.60 6.19
CA TRP A 190 -0.20 12.84 6.16
C TRP A 190 -1.12 13.03 7.37
N ASN A 191 -1.15 14.28 7.82
CA ASN A 191 -2.14 14.86 8.70
C ASN A 191 -2.17 16.37 8.41
N GLN A 192 -3.35 16.95 8.40
CA GLN A 192 -3.54 18.38 8.15
C GLN A 192 -2.97 19.26 9.28
N LYS A 193 -2.76 18.70 10.46
CA LYS A 193 -2.07 19.40 11.55
C LYS A 193 -0.57 19.45 11.28
N GLY A 194 0.03 20.63 11.37
CA GLY A 194 1.48 20.82 11.35
C GLY A 194 2.13 20.29 12.64
N GLY A 195 3.41 19.90 12.55
CA GLY A 195 4.20 19.52 13.74
C GLY A 195 3.89 18.13 14.33
N VAL A 196 3.06 17.31 13.72
CA VAL A 196 2.76 15.94 14.20
C VAL A 196 3.85 14.90 13.84
N GLY A 197 5.02 15.33 13.40
CA GLY A 197 6.16 14.47 13.14
C GLY A 197 6.17 13.78 11.78
N LYS A 198 5.45 14.26 10.76
CA LYS A 198 5.43 13.64 9.40
C LYS A 198 6.83 13.40 8.87
N THR A 199 7.58 14.46 8.62
CA THR A 199 8.94 14.43 8.05
C THR A 199 9.91 13.62 8.91
N THR A 200 9.88 13.83 10.22
CA THR A 200 10.73 13.11 11.18
C THR A 200 10.47 11.60 11.13
N ASN A 201 9.19 11.21 11.06
CA ASN A 201 8.81 9.78 10.98
C ASN A 201 9.24 9.18 9.63
N ILE A 202 9.11 9.91 8.52
CA ILE A 202 9.55 9.45 7.20
C ILE A 202 11.06 9.16 7.20
N ILE A 203 11.86 10.09 7.68
CA ILE A 203 13.33 9.94 7.73
C ILE A 203 13.72 8.71 8.55
N ASN A 204 13.14 8.56 9.73
CA ASN A 204 13.57 7.52 10.67
C ASN A 204 12.99 6.13 10.33
N LEU A 205 11.73 6.03 9.87
CA LEU A 205 11.17 4.78 9.37
C LEU A 205 11.90 4.31 8.10
N GLY A 206 12.20 5.24 7.19
CA GLY A 206 12.99 4.95 6.00
C GLY A 206 14.38 4.43 6.34
N ALA A 207 15.04 5.02 7.34
CA ALA A 207 16.35 4.59 7.81
C ALA A 207 16.31 3.18 8.44
N GLU A 208 15.32 2.88 9.28
CA GLU A 208 15.16 1.55 9.89
C GLU A 208 14.91 0.47 8.83
N LEU A 209 14.11 0.76 7.80
CA LEU A 209 13.91 -0.18 6.69
C LEU A 209 15.18 -0.35 5.85
N ALA A 210 15.95 0.72 5.61
CA ALA A 210 17.23 0.62 4.92
C ALA A 210 18.26 -0.18 5.72
N LEU A 211 18.30 -0.05 7.04
CA LEU A 211 19.09 -0.90 7.94
C LEU A 211 18.69 -2.39 7.87
N ASN A 212 17.43 -2.67 7.57
CA ASN A 212 16.92 -4.02 7.31
C ASN A 212 17.14 -4.48 5.85
N GLY A 213 18.02 -3.81 5.10
CA GLY A 213 18.42 -4.21 3.75
C GLY A 213 17.42 -3.85 2.66
N LYS A 214 16.42 -2.97 2.94
CA LYS A 214 15.44 -2.55 1.95
C LYS A 214 15.96 -1.38 1.12
N LYS A 215 15.61 -1.37 -0.16
CA LYS A 215 15.83 -0.21 -1.03
C LYS A 215 14.75 0.82 -0.76
N VAL A 216 15.14 1.93 -0.14
CA VAL A 216 14.21 2.98 0.30
C VAL A 216 14.42 4.25 -0.49
N LEU A 217 13.33 4.84 -0.97
CA LEU A 217 13.28 6.17 -1.56
C LEU A 217 12.41 7.09 -0.70
N LEU A 218 12.94 8.23 -0.33
CA LEU A 218 12.19 9.32 0.30
C LEU A 218 11.90 10.39 -0.74
N VAL A 219 10.65 10.85 -0.82
CA VAL A 219 10.21 11.87 -1.80
C VAL A 219 9.69 13.08 -1.04
N ASP A 220 10.31 14.23 -1.27
CA ASP A 220 9.89 15.50 -0.69
C ASP A 220 8.96 16.24 -1.64
N LEU A 221 7.69 16.37 -1.27
CA LEU A 221 6.67 17.16 -1.97
C LEU A 221 6.20 18.36 -1.14
N ASP A 222 6.87 18.66 -0.01
CA ASP A 222 6.55 19.85 0.77
C ASP A 222 7.36 21.05 0.25
N PRO A 223 6.73 22.14 -0.20
CA PRO A 223 7.46 23.37 -0.58
C PRO A 223 8.32 23.96 0.53
N GLN A 224 8.15 23.54 1.79
CA GLN A 224 9.05 23.91 2.88
C GLN A 224 10.39 23.16 2.84
N ASN A 225 10.47 22.04 2.12
CA ASN A 225 11.68 21.24 1.92
C ASN A 225 12.33 20.74 3.23
N ASP A 226 11.52 20.40 4.23
CA ASP A 226 12.04 19.98 5.53
C ASP A 226 12.74 18.61 5.46
N LEU A 227 12.24 17.66 4.66
CA LEU A 227 12.90 16.38 4.40
C LEU A 227 14.24 16.59 3.67
N THR A 228 14.21 17.39 2.63
CA THR A 228 15.40 17.77 1.83
C THR A 228 16.49 18.37 2.70
N ARG A 229 16.14 19.32 3.58
CA ARG A 229 17.07 19.98 4.51
C ARG A 229 17.53 19.04 5.61
N GLY A 230 16.62 18.23 6.14
CA GLY A 230 16.89 17.27 7.22
C GLY A 230 17.87 16.18 6.84
N LEU A 231 18.10 15.95 5.54
CA LEU A 231 19.07 14.98 5.03
C LEU A 231 20.17 15.60 4.17
N ASP A 232 20.25 16.93 4.11
CA ASP A 232 21.20 17.65 3.25
C ASP A 232 21.20 17.15 1.80
N ALA A 233 20.01 16.93 1.26
CA ALA A 233 19.79 16.37 -0.06
C ALA A 233 19.64 17.49 -1.11
N LYS A 234 19.85 17.16 -2.39
CA LYS A 234 19.64 18.09 -3.51
C LYS A 234 19.20 17.35 -4.74
N SER A 235 18.17 17.85 -5.42
CA SER A 235 17.75 17.41 -6.74
C SER A 235 17.67 18.58 -7.72
N PRO A 236 17.92 18.38 -9.01
CA PRO A 236 17.61 19.37 -10.03
C PRO A 236 16.09 19.55 -10.14
N ASN A 237 15.62 20.65 -10.74
CA ASN A 237 14.22 20.79 -11.10
C ASN A 237 13.83 19.68 -12.11
N TYR A 238 12.96 18.80 -11.72
CA TYR A 238 12.55 17.64 -12.53
C TYR A 238 11.06 17.65 -12.86
N LEU A 239 10.21 18.24 -12.01
CA LEU A 239 8.77 18.04 -12.06
C LEU A 239 8.15 18.51 -13.38
N GLU A 240 8.49 19.69 -13.85
CA GLU A 240 7.92 20.23 -15.09
C GLU A 240 8.36 19.40 -16.31
N VAL A 241 9.69 19.17 -16.43
CA VAL A 241 10.25 18.39 -17.55
C VAL A 241 9.72 16.98 -17.57
N TYR A 242 9.59 16.37 -16.39
CA TYR A 242 8.99 15.05 -16.20
C TYR A 242 7.52 15.03 -16.64
N THR A 243 6.69 16.00 -16.18
CA THR A 243 5.27 16.09 -16.51
C THR A 243 5.06 16.27 -18.02
N ASN A 244 5.85 17.13 -18.67
CA ASN A 244 5.83 17.27 -20.13
C ASN A 244 6.09 15.97 -20.86
N LYS A 245 7.01 15.10 -20.37
CA LYS A 245 7.27 13.80 -20.99
C LYS A 245 6.13 12.79 -20.75
N LEU A 246 5.45 12.90 -19.63
CA LEU A 246 4.24 12.09 -19.38
C LEU A 246 3.10 12.46 -20.33
N GLU A 247 2.84 13.73 -20.55
CA GLU A 247 1.80 14.19 -21.47
C GLU A 247 2.06 13.73 -22.91
N LEU A 248 3.33 13.60 -23.30
CA LEU A 248 3.75 13.02 -24.56
C LEU A 248 3.76 11.49 -24.59
N ASN A 249 3.25 10.83 -23.52
CA ASN A 249 3.29 9.37 -23.33
C ASN A 249 4.69 8.74 -23.42
N ASN A 250 5.74 9.53 -23.16
CA ASN A 250 7.13 9.05 -23.20
C ASN A 250 7.59 8.59 -21.80
N PHE A 251 7.00 7.50 -21.31
CA PHE A 251 7.24 6.96 -19.96
C PHE A 251 8.71 6.58 -19.72
N LYS A 252 9.40 6.07 -20.73
CA LYS A 252 10.84 5.73 -20.62
C LYS A 252 11.70 6.97 -20.35
N GLN A 253 11.45 8.04 -21.06
CA GLN A 253 12.19 9.30 -20.85
C GLN A 253 11.78 9.97 -19.54
N ALA A 254 10.50 9.92 -19.18
CA ALA A 254 9.99 10.39 -17.91
C ALA A 254 10.70 9.69 -16.73
N LYS A 255 10.80 8.34 -16.75
CA LYS A 255 11.52 7.57 -15.74
C LYS A 255 12.99 7.98 -15.64
N LYS A 256 13.69 8.14 -16.77
CA LYS A 256 15.10 8.59 -16.77
C LYS A 256 15.31 9.98 -16.16
N ILE A 257 14.35 10.90 -16.29
CA ILE A 257 14.42 12.22 -15.66
C ILE A 257 14.38 12.08 -14.14
N LEU A 258 13.47 11.24 -13.64
CA LEU A 258 13.35 10.96 -12.19
C LEU A 258 14.62 10.28 -11.65
N GLU A 259 15.10 9.23 -12.32
CA GLU A 259 16.34 8.53 -11.96
C GLU A 259 17.55 9.48 -11.82
N LYS A 260 17.67 10.43 -12.74
CA LYS A 260 18.75 11.45 -12.71
C LYS A 260 18.56 12.48 -11.60
N ALA A 261 17.35 12.69 -11.14
CA ALA A 261 17.04 13.63 -10.06
C ALA A 261 17.22 13.01 -8.67
N ILE A 262 17.25 11.70 -8.55
CA ILE A 262 17.46 11.00 -7.28
C ILE A 262 18.92 11.18 -6.86
N CYS A 263 19.13 11.63 -5.62
CA CYS A 263 20.41 11.60 -4.93
C CYS A 263 20.41 10.51 -3.84
N THR A 264 21.59 10.10 -3.42
CA THR A 264 21.80 9.12 -2.35
C THR A 264 22.57 9.71 -1.19
N ARG A 265 22.27 9.23 0.01
CA ARG A 265 23.01 9.56 1.23
C ARG A 265 23.38 8.27 1.95
N ASP A 266 24.66 8.14 2.26
CA ASP A 266 25.21 7.02 3.01
C ASP A 266 25.33 7.40 4.48
N PHE A 267 24.93 6.47 5.33
CA PHE A 267 24.93 6.61 6.77
C PHE A 267 25.59 5.42 7.43
N THR A 268 26.07 5.62 8.65
CA THR A 268 26.69 4.57 9.48
C THR A 268 26.15 4.69 10.90
N THR A 269 25.68 3.59 11.48
CA THR A 269 25.26 3.54 12.88
C THR A 269 26.47 3.66 13.82
N SER A 270 26.30 4.33 14.95
CA SER A 270 27.42 4.60 15.87
C SER A 270 27.95 3.33 16.56
N LEU A 271 27.07 2.43 17.00
CA LEU A 271 27.46 1.22 17.74
C LEU A 271 27.81 0.06 16.81
N SER A 272 26.85 -0.39 16.01
CA SER A 272 27.03 -1.59 15.17
C SER A 272 27.92 -1.35 13.95
N LYS A 273 28.26 -0.08 13.65
CA LYS A 273 28.99 0.32 12.44
C LYS A 273 28.36 -0.16 11.14
N GLN A 274 27.07 -0.50 11.18
CA GLN A 274 26.32 -0.92 10.01
C GLN A 274 26.13 0.26 9.06
N GLN A 275 26.47 0.04 7.81
CA GLN A 275 26.27 1.02 6.73
C GLN A 275 24.94 0.80 6.04
N PHE A 276 24.29 1.88 5.65
CA PHE A 276 23.07 1.85 4.86
C PHE A 276 22.94 3.10 4.00
N THR A 277 22.20 3.00 2.92
CA THR A 277 21.97 4.08 1.94
C THR A 277 20.50 4.40 1.85
N ILE A 278 20.18 5.67 1.81
CA ILE A 278 18.83 6.18 1.53
C ILE A 278 18.87 6.94 0.20
N SER A 279 17.97 6.62 -0.71
CA SER A 279 17.73 7.39 -1.93
C SER A 279 16.73 8.51 -1.65
N ILE A 280 16.91 9.67 -2.23
CA ILE A 280 16.10 10.85 -1.96
C ILE A 280 15.78 11.55 -3.28
N LEU A 281 14.50 11.75 -3.54
CA LEU A 281 14.02 12.67 -4.56
C LEU A 281 13.68 13.97 -3.83
N ALA A 282 14.68 14.85 -3.74
CA ALA A 282 14.61 16.06 -2.95
C ALA A 282 13.62 17.07 -3.56
N GLY A 283 13.05 17.91 -2.73
CA GLY A 283 12.27 19.06 -3.14
C GLY A 283 13.18 20.04 -3.87
N ASP A 284 13.63 21.08 -3.19
CA ASP A 284 14.47 22.06 -3.85
C ASP A 284 15.65 22.51 -2.97
N GLY A 285 16.81 22.63 -3.59
CA GLY A 285 18.00 23.13 -2.87
C GLY A 285 18.17 24.65 -2.92
N LYS A 286 17.69 25.35 -3.93
CA LYS A 286 17.88 26.80 -4.12
C LYS A 286 16.80 27.52 -4.94
N GLY A 287 15.92 26.82 -5.56
CA GLY A 287 14.81 27.37 -6.32
C GLY A 287 13.51 26.95 -5.71
N ASN A 288 12.41 27.27 -5.93
CA ASN A 288 11.15 26.90 -5.32
C ASN A 288 10.32 26.07 -6.33
N PHE A 289 10.97 25.12 -7.03
CA PHE A 289 10.31 24.46 -8.16
C PHE A 289 9.04 23.70 -7.74
N LEU A 290 8.95 23.19 -6.51
CA LEU A 290 7.70 22.61 -5.99
C LEU A 290 6.60 23.67 -5.88
N LYS A 291 6.94 24.86 -5.38
CA LYS A 291 6.02 26.00 -5.31
C LYS A 291 5.65 26.49 -6.71
N GLU A 292 6.63 26.65 -7.58
CA GLU A 292 6.44 27.04 -8.97
C GLU A 292 5.53 26.06 -9.71
N PHE A 293 5.79 24.76 -9.61
CA PHE A 293 4.95 23.73 -10.19
C PHE A 293 3.52 23.76 -9.62
N ARG A 294 3.37 23.94 -8.31
CA ARG A 294 2.07 24.06 -7.65
C ARG A 294 1.26 25.24 -8.19
N GLU A 295 1.88 26.41 -8.37
CA GLU A 295 1.27 27.67 -8.77
C GLU A 295 1.16 27.85 -10.29
N SER A 296 1.97 27.16 -11.07
CA SER A 296 1.98 27.21 -12.54
C SER A 296 0.62 26.89 -13.14
N THR A 297 0.27 27.57 -14.22
CA THR A 297 -0.90 27.31 -15.07
C THR A 297 -0.60 26.42 -16.29
N ALA A 298 0.68 26.02 -16.47
CA ALA A 298 1.13 25.21 -17.61
C ALA A 298 0.43 23.85 -17.69
N HIS A 299 -0.01 23.30 -16.54
CA HIS A 299 -0.69 22.02 -16.44
C HIS A 299 -1.98 22.15 -15.60
N THR A 300 -3.00 21.38 -15.96
CA THR A 300 -4.23 21.33 -15.18
C THR A 300 -4.00 20.69 -13.80
N PRO A 301 -4.82 21.01 -12.79
CA PRO A 301 -4.73 20.34 -11.48
C PRO A 301 -4.80 18.81 -11.59
N LYS A 302 -5.62 18.28 -12.50
CA LYS A 302 -5.71 16.84 -12.76
C LYS A 302 -4.39 16.29 -13.29
N THR A 303 -3.79 16.95 -14.29
CA THR A 303 -2.50 16.54 -14.87
C THR A 303 -1.41 16.49 -13.80
N LYS A 304 -1.31 17.51 -12.95
CA LYS A 304 -0.32 17.57 -11.86
C LYS A 304 -0.49 16.44 -10.86
N ARG A 305 -1.73 16.19 -10.41
CA ARG A 305 -2.05 15.08 -9.51
C ARG A 305 -1.68 13.73 -10.12
N ASP A 306 -2.08 13.51 -11.36
CA ASP A 306 -1.86 12.24 -12.07
C ASP A 306 -0.37 12.04 -12.38
N ALA A 307 0.39 13.12 -12.62
CA ALA A 307 1.85 13.07 -12.77
C ALA A 307 2.53 12.58 -11.49
N ILE A 308 2.16 13.10 -10.31
CA ILE A 308 2.72 12.64 -9.03
C ILE A 308 2.39 11.16 -8.80
N ALA A 309 1.16 10.74 -9.05
CA ALA A 309 0.79 9.33 -8.92
C ALA A 309 1.58 8.42 -9.87
N LYS A 310 1.80 8.87 -11.12
CA LYS A 310 2.59 8.11 -12.10
C LYS A 310 4.08 8.07 -11.74
N MET A 311 4.61 9.13 -11.15
CA MET A 311 5.98 9.16 -10.62
C MET A 311 6.20 8.00 -9.65
N PHE A 312 5.33 7.84 -8.66
CA PHE A 312 5.42 6.73 -7.72
C PHE A 312 5.32 5.36 -8.41
N SER A 313 4.38 5.20 -9.34
CA SER A 313 4.22 3.94 -10.08
C SER A 313 5.46 3.55 -10.90
N LEU A 314 6.19 4.53 -11.46
CA LEU A 314 7.42 4.31 -12.22
C LEU A 314 8.60 3.96 -11.31
N LEU A 315 8.71 4.63 -10.16
CA LEU A 315 9.81 4.44 -9.22
C LEU A 315 9.62 3.19 -8.34
N ALA A 316 8.39 2.75 -8.09
CA ALA A 316 8.10 1.55 -7.31
C ALA A 316 8.60 0.24 -7.96
N GLU A 317 9.11 0.29 -9.20
CA GLU A 317 9.77 -0.84 -9.86
C GLU A 317 11.20 -1.07 -9.35
N ASP A 318 11.83 -0.03 -8.78
CA ASP A 318 13.26 -0.04 -8.42
C ASP A 318 13.50 -0.02 -6.91
N TYR A 319 12.45 0.26 -6.11
CA TYR A 319 12.51 0.40 -4.65
C TYR A 319 11.54 -0.56 -3.97
N ASP A 320 11.90 -1.01 -2.76
CA ASP A 320 11.00 -1.80 -1.91
C ASP A 320 9.98 -0.90 -1.21
N TYR A 321 10.41 0.31 -0.81
CA TYR A 321 9.57 1.31 -0.16
C TYR A 321 9.82 2.71 -0.73
N ILE A 322 8.72 3.43 -0.95
CA ILE A 322 8.75 4.86 -1.26
C ILE A 322 7.95 5.58 -0.19
N PHE A 323 8.60 6.44 0.57
CA PHE A 323 7.93 7.32 1.53
C PHE A 323 7.78 8.71 0.93
N ALA A 324 6.57 9.26 0.98
CA ALA A 324 6.27 10.58 0.45
C ALA A 324 5.87 11.54 1.56
N ASP A 325 6.62 12.62 1.68
CA ASP A 325 6.33 13.76 2.56
C ASP A 325 5.57 14.84 1.81
N ALA A 326 4.61 15.47 2.46
CA ALA A 326 3.86 16.57 1.88
C ALA A 326 3.41 17.56 2.98
N SER A 327 3.10 18.77 2.53
CA SER A 327 2.64 19.83 3.43
C SER A 327 1.37 19.45 4.19
N PRO A 328 1.09 20.08 5.34
CA PRO A 328 -0.19 19.89 6.02
C PRO A 328 -1.37 20.45 5.24
N ASN A 329 -1.11 21.30 4.24
CA ASN A 329 -2.14 21.90 3.41
C ASN A 329 -2.68 20.90 2.37
N THR A 330 -3.95 21.00 2.03
CA THR A 330 -4.58 20.23 0.94
C THR A 330 -4.35 20.90 -0.41
N ASP A 331 -3.09 21.11 -0.78
CA ASP A 331 -2.71 21.60 -2.11
C ASP A 331 -2.56 20.45 -3.12
N ILE A 332 -2.24 20.79 -4.37
CA ILE A 332 -2.18 19.81 -5.45
C ILE A 332 -1.04 18.77 -5.27
N LEU A 333 0.05 19.13 -4.61
CA LEU A 333 1.15 18.22 -4.32
C LEU A 333 0.71 17.19 -3.29
N THR A 334 0.09 17.63 -2.20
CA THR A 334 -0.50 16.76 -1.17
C THR A 334 -1.60 15.87 -1.75
N LEU A 335 -2.50 16.42 -2.57
CA LEU A 335 -3.54 15.63 -3.24
C LEU A 335 -2.93 14.60 -4.20
N GLY A 336 -1.86 14.93 -4.89
CA GLY A 336 -1.10 14.02 -5.74
C GLY A 336 -0.45 12.89 -4.94
N MET A 337 0.13 13.21 -3.79
CA MET A 337 0.71 12.24 -2.86
C MET A 337 -0.36 11.28 -2.34
N ILE A 338 -1.47 11.79 -1.81
CA ILE A 338 -2.58 10.96 -1.31
C ILE A 338 -3.11 10.04 -2.42
N PHE A 339 -3.36 10.60 -3.60
CA PHE A 339 -3.90 9.86 -4.74
C PHE A 339 -2.94 8.79 -5.26
N GLY A 340 -1.63 9.06 -5.24
CA GLY A 340 -0.59 8.17 -5.75
C GLY A 340 -0.13 7.09 -4.76
N SER A 341 -0.35 7.29 -3.47
CA SER A 341 0.06 6.34 -2.43
C SER A 341 -0.72 5.02 -2.48
N ASP A 342 -0.07 3.94 -2.08
CA ASP A 342 -0.74 2.65 -1.88
C ASP A 342 -1.38 2.58 -0.50
N VAL A 343 -0.70 3.15 0.50
CA VAL A 343 -1.17 3.25 1.88
C VAL A 343 -0.90 4.65 2.44
N LEU A 344 -1.71 5.04 3.42
CA LEU A 344 -1.48 6.25 4.20
C LEU A 344 -1.31 5.90 5.66
N LEU A 345 -0.16 6.27 6.21
CA LEU A 345 0.14 6.26 7.63
C LEU A 345 -0.16 7.65 8.20
N MET A 346 -0.96 7.72 9.25
CA MET A 346 -1.44 8.98 9.79
C MET A 346 -0.79 9.26 11.14
N PRO A 347 0.27 10.09 11.20
CA PRO A 347 0.82 10.53 12.47
C PRO A 347 -0.17 11.48 13.16
N VAL A 348 -0.41 11.24 14.43
CA VAL A 348 -1.27 12.04 15.29
C VAL A 348 -0.53 12.33 16.59
N ASP A 349 -0.81 13.47 17.20
CA ASP A 349 -0.44 13.76 18.57
C ASP A 349 -1.64 13.63 19.51
N PHE A 350 -1.46 13.88 20.79
CA PHE A 350 -2.51 13.79 21.82
C PHE A 350 -3.45 15.02 21.80
N ASP A 351 -3.72 15.55 20.60
CA ASP A 351 -4.61 16.70 20.40
C ASP A 351 -5.81 16.29 19.54
N ARG A 352 -6.97 16.78 19.94
CA ARG A 352 -8.24 16.51 19.27
C ARG A 352 -8.22 16.84 17.77
N ARG A 353 -7.54 17.91 17.34
CA ARG A 353 -7.49 18.31 15.93
C ARG A 353 -6.80 17.26 15.06
N SER A 354 -5.67 16.71 15.50
CA SER A 354 -4.95 15.70 14.73
C SER A 354 -5.77 14.44 14.52
N LEU A 355 -6.54 14.02 15.54
CA LEU A 355 -7.48 12.89 15.47
C LEU A 355 -8.63 13.17 14.49
N HIS A 356 -9.21 14.38 14.54
CA HIS A 356 -10.27 14.77 13.60
C HIS A 356 -9.79 14.77 12.15
N HIS A 357 -8.59 15.31 11.87
CA HIS A 357 -8.04 15.30 10.53
C HIS A 357 -7.73 13.89 10.03
N ALA A 358 -7.15 13.04 10.87
CA ALA A 358 -6.89 11.65 10.53
C ALA A 358 -8.20 10.88 10.25
N SER A 359 -9.22 11.08 11.10
CA SER A 359 -10.53 10.46 10.90
C SER A 359 -11.23 10.95 9.63
N ALA A 360 -11.19 12.24 9.35
CA ALA A 360 -11.75 12.80 8.11
C ALA A 360 -11.08 12.22 6.86
N LEU A 361 -9.74 12.06 6.88
CA LEU A 361 -9.01 11.40 5.82
C LEU A 361 -9.45 9.93 5.69
N HIS A 362 -9.45 9.17 6.79
CA HIS A 362 -9.88 7.77 6.81
C HIS A 362 -11.23 7.57 6.12
N HIS A 363 -12.24 8.37 6.46
CA HIS A 363 -13.57 8.27 5.87
C HIS A 363 -13.62 8.67 4.39
N ASN A 364 -12.65 9.43 3.90
CA ASN A 364 -12.56 9.82 2.48
C ASN A 364 -11.72 8.86 1.62
N LEU A 365 -10.92 7.97 2.19
CA LEU A 365 -10.08 7.04 1.43
C LEU A 365 -10.85 6.19 0.42
N PRO A 366 -12.06 5.67 0.71
CA PRO A 366 -12.84 4.92 -0.28
C PRO A 366 -13.15 5.73 -1.55
N LYS A 367 -13.41 7.03 -1.41
CA LYS A 367 -13.65 7.93 -2.55
C LYS A 367 -12.39 8.11 -3.40
N TRP A 368 -11.22 8.26 -2.75
CA TRP A 368 -9.94 8.37 -3.43
C TRP A 368 -9.59 7.08 -4.19
N ARG A 369 -9.79 5.91 -3.59
CA ARG A 369 -9.60 4.61 -4.25
C ARG A 369 -10.49 4.45 -5.46
N ALA A 370 -11.79 4.74 -5.32
CA ALA A 370 -12.73 4.67 -6.42
C ALA A 370 -12.34 5.60 -7.59
N LEU A 371 -11.91 6.82 -7.28
CA LEU A 371 -11.41 7.77 -8.27
C LEU A 371 -10.15 7.25 -8.97
N ARG A 372 -9.16 6.75 -8.21
CA ARG A 372 -7.92 6.19 -8.74
C ARG A 372 -8.20 4.95 -9.62
N PHE A 373 -9.05 4.05 -9.16
CA PHE A 373 -9.43 2.85 -9.91
C PHE A 373 -10.07 3.20 -11.25
N LYS A 374 -11.01 4.15 -11.24
CA LYS A 374 -11.68 4.63 -12.45
C LYS A 374 -10.72 5.35 -13.40
N SER A 375 -9.93 6.30 -12.91
CA SER A 375 -9.03 7.11 -13.73
C SER A 375 -7.86 6.29 -14.28
N GLY A 376 -7.34 5.34 -13.50
CA GLY A 376 -6.28 4.41 -13.89
C GLY A 376 -6.79 3.20 -14.69
N LYS A 377 -8.09 3.12 -15.02
CA LYS A 377 -8.69 1.98 -15.73
C LYS A 377 -8.33 0.63 -15.09
N GLY A 378 -8.31 0.58 -13.76
CA GLY A 378 -7.96 -0.62 -13.00
C GLY A 378 -6.47 -0.93 -12.94
N GLU A 379 -5.58 0.02 -13.21
CA GLU A 379 -4.12 -0.14 -13.04
C GLU A 379 -3.79 -0.52 -11.58
N LEU A 380 -2.83 -1.43 -11.41
CA LEU A 380 -2.42 -1.98 -10.11
C LEU A 380 -1.06 -1.42 -9.64
N PRO A 381 -0.87 -1.35 -8.33
CA PRO A 381 -1.87 -1.47 -7.24
C PRO A 381 -2.80 -0.25 -7.17
N CYS A 382 -3.99 -0.41 -6.60
CA CYS A 382 -4.97 0.66 -6.41
C CYS A 382 -5.16 0.98 -4.92
N GLY A 383 -4.55 2.06 -4.46
CA GLY A 383 -4.74 2.66 -3.14
C GLY A 383 -5.52 3.98 -3.21
N PRO A 384 -5.48 4.81 -2.16
CA PRO A 384 -4.81 4.56 -0.87
C PRO A 384 -5.65 3.72 0.10
N TRP A 385 -4.97 2.86 0.87
CA TRP A 385 -5.56 2.13 1.99
C TRP A 385 -5.13 2.78 3.30
N ASN A 386 -5.95 2.66 4.35
CA ASN A 386 -5.58 3.12 5.67
C ASN A 386 -4.55 2.16 6.30
N LEU A 387 -3.33 2.64 6.54
CA LEU A 387 -2.31 1.86 7.25
C LEU A 387 -2.47 1.96 8.77
N GLY A 388 -3.02 3.04 9.27
CA GLY A 388 -3.31 3.24 10.69
C GLY A 388 -2.81 4.57 11.24
N LEU A 389 -3.01 4.73 12.56
CA LEU A 389 -2.53 5.88 13.33
C LEU A 389 -1.21 5.55 14.04
N VAL A 390 -0.26 6.46 13.97
CA VAL A 390 0.95 6.48 14.79
C VAL A 390 0.89 7.66 15.73
N PHE A 391 0.92 7.40 17.04
CA PHE A 391 1.01 8.45 18.04
C PHE A 391 2.43 8.99 18.13
N SER A 392 2.58 10.25 17.79
CA SER A 392 3.85 10.98 17.79
C SER A 392 3.80 12.12 18.79
N ASN A 393 4.97 12.63 19.16
CA ASN A 393 5.10 13.69 20.16
C ASN A 393 4.41 13.34 21.48
N CYS A 394 4.48 12.07 21.87
CA CYS A 394 3.85 11.60 23.10
C CYS A 394 4.50 12.24 24.31
N PRO A 395 3.71 12.79 25.25
CA PRO A 395 4.25 13.32 26.50
C PRO A 395 4.91 12.19 27.31
N SER A 396 5.95 12.54 28.08
CA SER A 396 6.66 11.58 28.94
C SER A 396 5.75 11.03 30.05
N GLU A 397 4.86 11.85 30.56
CA GLU A 397 3.86 11.47 31.54
C GLU A 397 2.47 11.62 30.93
N ARG A 398 1.75 10.51 30.85
CA ARG A 398 0.35 10.53 30.47
C ARG A 398 -0.45 9.72 31.47
N GLY A 399 -1.47 10.34 32.02
CA GLY A 399 -2.39 9.65 32.89
C GLY A 399 -3.48 8.89 32.13
N ALA A 400 -4.05 7.85 32.74
CA ALA A 400 -5.17 7.08 32.22
C ALA A 400 -6.35 7.96 31.74
N ILE A 401 -6.49 9.16 32.31
CA ILE A 401 -7.51 10.14 31.93
C ILE A 401 -7.34 10.56 30.44
N LEU A 402 -6.11 10.89 30.00
CA LEU A 402 -5.85 11.31 28.62
C LEU A 402 -6.10 10.16 27.63
N GLU A 403 -5.73 8.94 27.99
CA GLU A 403 -6.00 7.75 27.18
C GLU A 403 -7.50 7.54 26.98
N ASN A 404 -8.30 7.71 28.03
CA ASN A 404 -9.75 7.61 27.96
C ASN A 404 -10.34 8.68 27.02
N TYR A 405 -9.87 9.94 27.11
CA TYR A 405 -10.31 10.99 26.18
C TYR A 405 -10.00 10.67 24.72
N ILE A 406 -8.80 10.18 24.41
CA ILE A 406 -8.42 9.75 23.06
C ILE A 406 -9.33 8.62 22.57
N SER A 407 -9.50 7.58 23.39
CA SER A 407 -10.35 6.42 23.05
C SER A 407 -11.80 6.83 22.80
N GLU A 408 -12.37 7.68 23.66
CA GLU A 408 -13.73 8.20 23.47
C GLU A 408 -13.85 9.06 22.23
N GLU A 409 -12.86 9.92 21.95
CA GLU A 409 -12.88 10.77 20.75
C GLU A 409 -12.83 9.94 19.48
N LEU A 410 -11.97 8.93 19.40
CA LEU A 410 -11.91 8.02 18.25
C LEU A 410 -13.22 7.23 18.06
N LYS A 411 -13.87 6.82 19.16
CA LYS A 411 -15.22 6.21 19.11
C LYS A 411 -16.27 7.18 18.56
N LYS A 412 -16.29 8.42 19.05
CA LYS A 412 -17.20 9.48 18.53
C LYS A 412 -16.99 9.74 17.05
N LEU A 413 -15.73 9.75 16.62
CA LEU A 413 -15.33 9.91 15.23
C LEU A 413 -15.58 8.66 14.38
N LYS A 414 -16.03 7.55 14.95
CA LYS A 414 -16.21 6.26 14.27
C LYS A 414 -14.97 5.82 13.52
N PHE A 415 -13.80 6.10 14.07
CA PHE A 415 -12.55 5.67 13.47
C PHE A 415 -12.38 4.15 13.67
N THR A 416 -12.26 3.41 12.58
CA THR A 416 -12.13 1.94 12.58
C THR A 416 -10.75 1.47 12.17
N GLY A 417 -9.83 2.41 11.87
CA GLY A 417 -8.47 2.09 11.46
C GLY A 417 -7.61 1.60 12.63
N LYS A 418 -6.53 0.93 12.29
CA LYS A 418 -5.55 0.42 13.24
C LYS A 418 -4.88 1.56 14.01
N GLN A 419 -4.60 1.33 15.28
CA GLN A 419 -3.76 2.17 16.14
C GLN A 419 -2.53 1.34 16.52
N TYR A 420 -1.35 1.85 16.22
CA TYR A 420 -0.10 1.17 16.56
C TYR A 420 0.21 1.35 18.05
N LYS A 421 0.81 0.32 18.64
CA LYS A 421 1.14 0.30 20.07
C LYS A 421 2.39 1.13 20.37
N THR A 422 3.32 1.15 19.41
CA THR A 422 4.55 1.92 19.52
C THR A 422 4.24 3.40 19.41
N GLU A 423 4.56 4.14 20.45
CA GLU A 423 4.35 5.58 20.57
C GLU A 423 5.67 6.33 20.54
N LEU A 424 5.75 7.32 19.68
CA LEU A 424 6.96 8.12 19.50
C LEU A 424 6.98 9.28 20.50
N LYS A 425 7.85 9.17 21.50
CA LYS A 425 8.02 10.18 22.55
C LYS A 425 8.83 11.38 22.06
N VAL A 426 8.60 12.53 22.66
CA VAL A 426 9.46 13.71 22.48
C VAL A 426 10.79 13.46 23.17
N LEU A 427 11.84 13.21 22.40
CA LEU A 427 13.18 12.91 22.91
C LEU A 427 14.20 13.88 22.33
N GLY A 428 15.12 14.36 23.18
CA GLY A 428 16.21 15.27 22.75
C GLY A 428 17.09 14.70 21.65
N GLN A 429 17.25 13.39 21.60
CA GLN A 429 17.98 12.68 20.55
C GLN A 429 17.44 12.94 19.14
N VAL A 430 16.11 13.06 19.00
CA VAL A 430 15.47 13.40 17.72
C VAL A 430 15.91 14.80 17.24
N LYS A 431 15.95 15.75 18.17
CA LYS A 431 16.41 17.12 17.85
C LYS A 431 17.90 17.16 17.48
N ILE A 432 18.74 16.42 18.19
CA ILE A 432 20.17 16.31 17.85
C ILE A 432 20.31 15.73 16.43
N ALA A 433 19.57 14.69 16.11
CA ALA A 433 19.58 14.07 14.78
C ALA A 433 19.18 15.05 13.67
N GLU A 434 18.16 15.88 13.90
CA GLU A 434 17.74 16.97 13.01
C GLU A 434 18.86 17.99 12.76
N PHE A 435 19.55 18.44 13.82
CA PHE A 435 20.69 19.38 13.69
C PHE A 435 21.86 18.77 12.92
N GLU A 436 22.16 17.48 13.15
CA GLU A 436 23.22 16.74 12.49
C GLU A 436 22.84 16.24 11.09
N LYS A 437 21.58 16.45 10.66
CA LYS A 437 21.06 16.02 9.35
C LYS A 437 21.24 14.52 9.12
N LYS A 438 20.96 13.71 10.13
CA LYS A 438 21.10 12.25 10.12
C LYS A 438 19.89 11.59 10.77
N PRO A 439 19.54 10.37 10.36
CA PRO A 439 18.55 9.57 11.08
C PRO A 439 18.99 9.28 12.52
N VAL A 440 18.02 9.10 13.41
CA VAL A 440 18.24 8.84 14.84
C VAL A 440 19.10 7.58 15.09
N CYS A 441 18.95 6.55 14.26
CA CYS A 441 19.75 5.32 14.35
C CYS A 441 21.27 5.53 14.16
N CYS A 442 21.69 6.68 13.62
CA CYS A 442 23.10 7.06 13.54
C CYS A 442 23.69 7.49 14.90
N PHE A 443 22.85 7.79 15.88
CA PHE A 443 23.23 8.21 17.24
C PHE A 443 23.01 7.11 18.27
N ASP A 444 23.19 5.88 17.88
CA ASP A 444 23.02 4.68 18.70
C ASP A 444 24.07 4.68 19.85
N SER A 445 23.82 5.46 20.88
CA SER A 445 24.49 5.36 22.18
C SER A 445 23.58 4.56 23.11
N ASN A 446 24.11 3.68 23.89
CA ASN A 446 23.35 2.75 24.75
C ASN A 446 22.54 3.50 25.83
N PRO A 447 21.19 3.35 25.91
CA PRO A 447 20.24 2.96 24.88
C PRO A 447 19.68 4.19 24.17
N ALA A 448 19.84 4.28 22.88
CA ALA A 448 19.16 5.31 22.09
C ALA A 448 17.65 5.04 22.05
N ALA A 449 16.95 5.49 23.08
CA ALA A 449 15.51 5.25 23.22
C ALA A 449 14.71 5.65 21.98
N ALA A 450 15.14 6.72 21.29
CA ALA A 450 14.50 7.17 20.06
C ALA A 450 14.70 6.19 18.90
N ALA A 451 15.92 5.67 18.68
CA ALA A 451 16.21 4.67 17.65
C ALA A 451 15.43 3.37 17.91
N GLN A 452 15.36 2.94 19.16
CA GLN A 452 14.60 1.75 19.55
C GLN A 452 13.10 1.90 19.22
N LEU A 453 12.48 3.05 19.51
CA LEU A 453 11.09 3.30 19.19
C LEU A 453 10.82 3.25 17.66
N TYR A 454 11.71 3.81 16.85
CA TYR A 454 11.55 3.73 15.38
C TYR A 454 11.76 2.32 14.85
N ARG A 455 12.67 1.54 15.44
CA ARG A 455 12.87 0.12 15.13
C ARG A 455 11.63 -0.71 15.44
N GLU A 456 11.05 -0.52 16.63
CA GLU A 456 9.81 -1.18 17.04
C GLU A 456 8.65 -0.79 16.12
N LEU A 457 8.52 0.49 15.79
CA LEU A 457 7.47 0.97 14.90
C LEU A 457 7.65 0.41 13.48
N ALA A 458 8.86 0.39 12.94
CA ALA A 458 9.12 -0.18 11.62
C ALA A 458 8.79 -1.68 11.58
N SER A 459 9.11 -2.41 12.66
CA SER A 459 8.74 -3.81 12.83
C SER A 459 7.23 -3.98 12.88
N GLU A 460 6.55 -3.25 13.75
CA GLU A 460 5.10 -3.35 13.97
C GLU A 460 4.29 -2.99 12.70
N VAL A 461 4.76 -1.99 11.92
CA VAL A 461 4.04 -1.50 10.74
C VAL A 461 4.33 -2.34 9.50
N PHE A 462 5.60 -2.66 9.23
CA PHE A 462 6.04 -3.18 7.93
C PHE A 462 6.66 -4.58 7.97
N LEU A 463 7.42 -4.91 9.01
CA LEU A 463 8.25 -6.10 9.01
C LEU A 463 7.58 -7.29 9.68
N ASP A 464 6.83 -7.09 10.75
CA ASP A 464 6.03 -8.14 11.37
C ASP A 464 4.71 -8.33 10.61
N HIS A 465 3.96 -9.40 10.99
CA HIS A 465 2.66 -9.60 10.36
C HIS A 465 1.70 -8.47 10.70
N ASN A 466 1.25 -7.79 9.67
CA ASN A 466 0.30 -6.68 9.75
C ASN A 466 -0.65 -6.72 8.54
N PHE A 467 -1.87 -6.23 8.70
CA PHE A 467 -2.80 -6.07 7.59
C PHE A 467 -3.54 -4.74 7.70
N THR A 468 -3.87 -4.16 6.56
CA THR A 468 -4.70 -2.95 6.52
C THR A 468 -6.16 -3.30 6.78
N ASP A 469 -6.86 -2.41 7.45
CA ASP A 469 -8.33 -2.47 7.45
C ASP A 469 -8.85 -2.14 6.06
N TYR A 470 -9.78 -2.96 5.61
CA TYR A 470 -10.35 -2.91 4.26
C TYR A 470 -11.68 -2.16 4.25
#